data_5859b615c37eac2525813b8c391bcf35
#
_entry.id   5859b615c37eac2525813b8c391bcf35
#
_cell.length_a   1.000
_cell.length_b   1.000
_cell.length_c   1.000
_cell.angle_alpha   90.00
_cell.angle_beta   90.00
_cell.angle_gamma   90.00
#
_symmetry.space_group_name_H-M   'P 1'
#
loop_
_entity.id
_entity.type
_entity.pdbx_description
1 polymer ?
#
loop_
_entity_poly.entity_id
_entity_poly.type
_entity_poly.pdbx_seq_one_letter_code
_entity_poly.pdbx_strand_id
1 'polypeptide(L)'
;VEEDEDGGRLRRAPKAGTLRGMTADTVREEIRPWRPAAGILPPSAWFGVPTRRGGVSRGPYASLNLGLGVGDEKEDVLRNQSLLFRALGIPETGPLRVRQVHGALVVTPREASTDADGFLLEAGDPWSAISVADCAPVFLVARDGARGALLHSGWRGARDGIATHAVRLLGGRGTPASEVVAVIGPCIHACCYPVGPEVAREFPSEARQPHEDGIALDLPRAIALSLLSAGVPQSAIHAAPECTSCEEGSFYSHRRDRGVTGRHWALARLAP
;
A
#
# COMPACT_ATOMS: atom_id res chain seq x y z
N VAL A 1 14.38 -58.64 8.47
CA VAL A 1 13.64 -58.70 9.72
C VAL A 1 13.34 -57.29 10.13
N GLU A 2 12.04 -57.09 10.24
CA GLU A 2 11.25 -55.96 10.76
C GLU A 2 11.05 -54.74 9.85
N GLU A 3 9.88 -54.77 9.29
CA GLU A 3 9.13 -53.67 8.75
C GLU A 3 8.67 -52.75 9.89
N ASP A 4 8.73 -51.42 9.67
CA ASP A 4 7.89 -50.47 10.40
C ASP A 4 7.15 -49.58 9.40
N GLU A 5 5.87 -49.89 9.29
CA GLU A 5 4.85 -49.04 8.64
C GLU A 5 4.56 -47.84 9.54
N ASP A 6 4.84 -46.64 9.08
CA ASP A 6 4.15 -45.44 9.60
C ASP A 6 3.51 -44.64 8.47
N GLY A 7 2.20 -44.83 8.39
CA GLY A 7 1.29 -44.22 7.41
C GLY A 7 1.13 -42.75 7.64
N GLY A 8 2.03 -41.91 7.11
CA GLY A 8 1.90 -40.47 7.06
C GLY A 8 0.66 -40.04 6.25
N ARG A 9 -0.47 -39.79 6.89
CA ARG A 9 -1.64 -39.17 6.29
C ARG A 9 -1.29 -37.79 5.76
N LEU A 10 -1.07 -37.70 4.46
CA LEU A 10 -1.10 -36.44 3.72
C LEU A 10 -2.44 -35.74 3.99
N ARG A 11 -2.41 -34.66 4.78
CA ARG A 11 -3.56 -33.77 4.93
C ARG A 11 -3.91 -33.22 3.55
N ARG A 12 -5.01 -33.69 2.99
CA ARG A 12 -5.58 -33.14 1.75
C ARG A 12 -5.83 -31.66 1.94
N ALA A 13 -5.25 -30.84 1.06
CA ALA A 13 -5.60 -29.44 0.92
C ALA A 13 -7.15 -29.32 0.78
N PRO A 14 -7.77 -28.30 1.40
CA PRO A 14 -9.22 -28.10 1.27
C PRO A 14 -9.57 -27.91 -0.21
N LYS A 15 -10.55 -28.68 -0.68
CA LYS A 15 -11.10 -28.57 -2.03
C LYS A 15 -11.61 -27.14 -2.25
N ALA A 16 -11.28 -26.55 -3.40
CA ALA A 16 -11.79 -25.26 -3.84
C ALA A 16 -13.33 -25.24 -3.74
N GLY A 17 -13.83 -24.61 -2.69
CA GLY A 17 -15.26 -24.36 -2.52
C GLY A 17 -15.71 -23.38 -3.58
N THR A 18 -16.69 -23.76 -4.36
CA THR A 18 -17.35 -22.97 -5.39
C THR A 18 -17.98 -21.74 -4.73
N LEU A 19 -17.47 -20.53 -5.03
CA LEU A 19 -18.01 -19.23 -4.60
C LEU A 19 -19.38 -18.88 -5.24
N ARG A 20 -20.19 -19.87 -5.56
CA ARG A 20 -21.59 -19.69 -5.93
C ARG A 20 -22.41 -19.58 -4.65
N GLY A 21 -22.72 -18.35 -4.22
CA GLY A 21 -23.61 -18.09 -3.08
C GLY A 21 -23.10 -17.21 -1.97
N MET A 22 -21.91 -16.59 -2.09
CA MET A 22 -21.45 -15.62 -1.09
C MET A 22 -22.31 -14.36 -1.15
N THR A 23 -22.91 -13.99 -0.02
CA THR A 23 -23.60 -12.71 0.13
C THR A 23 -22.59 -11.56 0.22
N ALA A 24 -23.04 -10.34 -0.02
CA ALA A 24 -22.19 -9.13 0.12
C ALA A 24 -21.56 -9.04 1.53
N ASP A 25 -22.25 -9.53 2.56
CA ASP A 25 -21.75 -9.52 3.94
C ASP A 25 -20.61 -10.53 4.15
N THR A 26 -20.72 -11.73 3.57
CA THR A 26 -19.63 -12.73 3.63
C THR A 26 -18.36 -12.24 2.94
N VAL A 27 -18.49 -11.54 1.80
CA VAL A 27 -17.34 -10.94 1.09
C VAL A 27 -16.70 -9.82 1.90
N ARG A 28 -17.50 -9.01 2.61
CA ARG A 28 -17.00 -7.95 3.50
C ARG A 28 -16.25 -8.50 4.71
N GLU A 29 -16.61 -9.66 5.22
CA GLU A 29 -15.92 -10.29 6.33
C GLU A 29 -14.54 -10.84 5.95
N GLU A 30 -14.35 -11.29 4.69
CA GLU A 30 -13.09 -11.84 4.21
C GLU A 30 -12.09 -10.76 3.74
N ILE A 31 -12.55 -9.69 3.08
CA ILE A 31 -11.70 -8.60 2.60
C ILE A 31 -11.61 -7.51 3.67
N ARG A 32 -10.61 -7.63 4.51
CA ARG A 32 -10.34 -6.65 5.58
C ARG A 32 -9.13 -5.79 5.20
N PRO A 33 -9.30 -4.52 4.87
CA PRO A 33 -8.17 -3.64 4.64
C PRO A 33 -7.49 -3.31 5.97
N TRP A 34 -6.16 -3.23 5.94
CA TRP A 34 -5.43 -2.50 6.96
C TRP A 34 -5.90 -1.04 6.92
N ARG A 35 -6.06 -0.45 8.09
CA ARG A 35 -6.42 0.97 8.24
C ARG A 35 -5.65 1.57 9.41
N PRO A 36 -5.33 2.88 9.38
CA PRO A 36 -4.78 3.54 10.56
C PRO A 36 -5.76 3.46 11.74
N ALA A 37 -5.23 3.61 12.95
CA ALA A 37 -6.05 3.58 14.16
C ALA A 37 -7.17 4.63 14.11
N ALA A 38 -8.28 4.33 14.78
CA ALA A 38 -9.42 5.25 14.84
C ALA A 38 -8.99 6.61 15.40
N GLY A 39 -9.53 7.69 14.84
CA GLY A 39 -9.24 9.06 15.24
C GLY A 39 -7.99 9.70 14.62
N ILE A 40 -7.16 8.95 13.88
CA ILE A 40 -6.02 9.52 13.15
C ILE A 40 -6.49 10.35 11.94
N LEU A 41 -7.42 9.81 11.16
CA LEU A 41 -7.95 10.49 9.98
C LEU A 41 -9.22 11.27 10.33
N PRO A 42 -9.48 12.40 9.65
CA PRO A 42 -10.78 13.05 9.73
C PRO A 42 -11.89 12.11 9.22
N PRO A 43 -13.13 12.23 9.75
CA PRO A 43 -14.23 11.29 9.42
C PRO A 43 -14.55 11.19 7.92
N SER A 44 -14.34 12.26 7.15
CA SER A 44 -14.53 12.29 5.70
C SER A 44 -13.45 11.54 4.92
N ALA A 45 -12.30 11.24 5.54
CA ALA A 45 -11.18 10.59 4.86
C ALA A 45 -11.19 9.08 5.04
N TRP A 46 -11.07 8.38 3.93
CA TRP A 46 -10.83 6.94 3.90
C TRP A 46 -9.49 6.65 3.26
N PHE A 47 -8.63 5.91 3.99
CA PHE A 47 -7.39 5.33 3.49
C PHE A 47 -7.24 3.92 4.01
N GLY A 48 -6.84 2.98 3.15
CA GLY A 48 -6.61 1.60 3.55
C GLY A 48 -5.90 0.77 2.49
N VAL A 49 -5.32 -0.34 2.94
CA VAL A 49 -4.60 -1.31 2.12
C VAL A 49 -5.22 -2.69 2.36
N PRO A 50 -6.01 -3.25 1.42
CA PRO A 50 -6.51 -4.59 1.54
C PRO A 50 -5.36 -5.58 1.73
N THR A 51 -5.52 -6.54 2.64
CA THR A 51 -4.57 -7.63 2.80
C THR A 51 -4.63 -8.57 1.60
N ARG A 52 -3.72 -9.55 1.52
CA ARG A 52 -3.72 -10.55 0.44
C ARG A 52 -4.84 -11.57 0.54
N ARG A 53 -5.74 -11.48 1.54
CA ARG A 53 -6.80 -12.47 1.83
C ARG A 53 -8.11 -12.14 1.14
N GLY A 54 -8.94 -13.16 0.92
CA GLY A 54 -10.31 -13.01 0.43
C GLY A 54 -10.45 -12.98 -1.10
N GLY A 55 -9.41 -13.38 -1.85
CA GLY A 55 -9.45 -13.47 -3.31
C GLY A 55 -9.43 -14.90 -3.84
N VAL A 56 -9.25 -15.02 -5.16
CA VAL A 56 -9.31 -16.27 -5.90
C VAL A 56 -7.99 -16.68 -6.55
N SER A 57 -7.01 -15.80 -6.63
CA SER A 57 -5.67 -16.07 -7.17
C SER A 57 -4.96 -17.17 -6.40
N ARG A 58 -4.03 -17.89 -7.03
CA ARG A 58 -3.37 -19.08 -6.51
C ARG A 58 -1.85 -18.92 -6.49
N GLY A 59 -1.17 -19.89 -5.88
CA GLY A 59 0.30 -19.94 -5.81
C GLY A 59 0.89 -18.67 -5.20
N PRO A 60 1.91 -18.06 -5.83
CA PRO A 60 2.56 -16.85 -5.30
C PRO A 60 1.63 -15.63 -5.24
N TYR A 61 0.50 -15.67 -5.95
CA TYR A 61 -0.51 -14.60 -6.04
C TYR A 61 -1.67 -14.79 -5.07
N ALA A 62 -1.66 -15.86 -4.26
CA ALA A 62 -2.76 -16.19 -3.33
C ALA A 62 -2.90 -15.11 -2.25
N SER A 63 -4.11 -14.58 -2.08
CA SER A 63 -5.33 -14.87 -2.82
C SER A 63 -5.91 -13.62 -3.51
N LEU A 64 -5.81 -12.41 -2.93
CA LEU A 64 -6.40 -11.16 -3.42
C LEU A 64 -5.37 -10.33 -4.21
N ASN A 65 -4.76 -10.91 -5.25
CA ASN A 65 -3.92 -10.14 -6.12
C ASN A 65 -4.76 -9.16 -6.95
N LEU A 66 -4.39 -7.87 -6.91
CA LEU A 66 -5.08 -6.79 -7.62
C LEU A 66 -4.27 -6.25 -8.81
N GLY A 67 -3.02 -6.71 -8.96
CA GLY A 67 -2.09 -6.24 -9.99
C GLY A 67 -2.15 -7.04 -11.27
N LEU A 68 -2.51 -6.40 -12.38
CA LEU A 68 -2.33 -6.94 -13.72
C LEU A 68 -0.84 -6.92 -14.12
N GLY A 69 -0.39 -7.85 -14.93
CA GLY A 69 0.97 -7.85 -15.48
C GLY A 69 2.06 -8.36 -14.53
N VAL A 70 1.69 -9.10 -13.47
CA VAL A 70 2.66 -9.74 -12.54
C VAL A 70 2.83 -11.24 -12.80
N GLY A 71 2.15 -11.80 -13.81
CA GLY A 71 2.22 -13.22 -14.15
C GLY A 71 1.09 -14.07 -13.58
N ASP A 72 0.09 -13.45 -12.94
CA ASP A 72 -1.14 -14.11 -12.49
C ASP A 72 -2.17 -14.20 -13.63
N GLU A 73 -3.15 -15.10 -13.48
CA GLU A 73 -4.26 -15.24 -14.41
C GLU A 73 -5.13 -13.97 -14.41
N LYS A 74 -5.30 -13.36 -15.59
CA LYS A 74 -6.02 -12.09 -15.75
C LYS A 74 -7.46 -12.16 -15.22
N GLU A 75 -8.14 -13.27 -15.46
CA GLU A 75 -9.52 -13.52 -15.02
C GLU A 75 -9.62 -13.52 -13.49
N ASP A 76 -8.65 -14.12 -12.80
CA ASP A 76 -8.59 -14.16 -11.34
C ASP A 76 -8.33 -12.75 -10.77
N VAL A 77 -7.43 -11.97 -11.39
CA VAL A 77 -7.18 -10.58 -10.99
C VAL A 77 -8.44 -9.72 -11.15
N LEU A 78 -9.12 -9.80 -12.29
CA LEU A 78 -10.36 -9.05 -12.52
C LEU A 78 -11.47 -9.45 -11.55
N ARG A 79 -11.54 -10.73 -11.21
CA ARG A 79 -12.48 -11.22 -10.19
C ARG A 79 -12.13 -10.67 -8.80
N ASN A 80 -10.86 -10.65 -8.43
CA ASN A 80 -10.39 -10.05 -7.18
C ASN A 80 -10.76 -8.56 -7.11
N GLN A 81 -10.55 -7.81 -8.19
CA GLN A 81 -10.96 -6.40 -8.26
C GLN A 81 -12.46 -6.25 -8.05
N SER A 82 -13.29 -7.08 -8.69
CA SER A 82 -14.75 -7.05 -8.51
C SER A 82 -15.17 -7.41 -7.08
N LEU A 83 -14.47 -8.36 -6.42
CA LEU A 83 -14.68 -8.67 -5.00
C LEU A 83 -14.38 -7.47 -4.11
N LEU A 84 -13.24 -6.81 -4.34
CA LEU A 84 -12.83 -5.62 -3.61
C LEU A 84 -13.84 -4.47 -3.81
N PHE A 85 -14.30 -4.23 -5.05
CA PHE A 85 -15.26 -3.16 -5.33
C PHE A 85 -16.56 -3.35 -4.54
N ARG A 86 -17.08 -4.57 -4.54
CA ARG A 86 -18.28 -4.90 -3.74
C ARG A 86 -18.05 -4.75 -2.24
N ALA A 87 -16.90 -5.21 -1.73
CA ALA A 87 -16.60 -5.12 -0.30
C ALA A 87 -16.52 -3.68 0.20
N LEU A 88 -15.96 -2.77 -0.61
CA LEU A 88 -15.71 -1.38 -0.23
C LEU A 88 -16.74 -0.38 -0.81
N GLY A 89 -17.71 -0.82 -1.59
CA GLY A 89 -18.64 0.07 -2.26
C GLY A 89 -17.99 0.97 -3.33
N ILE A 90 -16.95 0.46 -3.98
CA ILE A 90 -16.31 1.13 -5.11
C ILE A 90 -17.18 0.88 -6.35
N PRO A 91 -17.43 1.90 -7.20
CA PRO A 91 -18.15 1.69 -8.45
C PRO A 91 -17.49 0.61 -9.34
N GLU A 92 -18.26 -0.05 -10.19
CA GLU A 92 -17.74 -1.09 -11.11
C GLU A 92 -16.69 -0.56 -12.09
N THR A 93 -16.70 0.74 -12.37
CA THR A 93 -15.65 1.41 -13.14
C THR A 93 -14.28 1.36 -12.47
N GLY A 94 -14.25 1.02 -11.18
CA GLY A 94 -13.05 0.94 -10.36
C GLY A 94 -12.51 2.29 -9.91
N PRO A 95 -11.43 2.29 -9.13
CA PRO A 95 -10.73 3.50 -8.72
C PRO A 95 -9.87 4.05 -9.85
N LEU A 96 -9.62 5.35 -9.83
CA LEU A 96 -8.64 5.99 -10.70
C LEU A 96 -7.22 5.52 -10.35
N ARG A 97 -6.38 5.34 -11.36
CA ARG A 97 -4.99 4.90 -11.20
C ARG A 97 -4.06 5.69 -12.11
N VAL A 98 -2.81 5.79 -11.72
CA VAL A 98 -1.69 6.31 -12.52
C VAL A 98 -0.81 5.16 -13.00
N ARG A 99 -0.02 5.39 -14.04
CA ARG A 99 1.07 4.51 -14.43
C ARG A 99 2.30 4.85 -13.58
N GLN A 100 2.53 4.05 -12.53
CA GLN A 100 3.61 4.26 -11.57
C GLN A 100 4.98 4.00 -12.23
N VAL A 101 5.87 4.96 -12.11
CA VAL A 101 7.23 4.93 -12.68
C VAL A 101 8.32 5.05 -11.62
N HIS A 102 7.93 4.98 -10.33
CA HIS A 102 8.81 5.17 -9.18
C HIS A 102 9.47 6.55 -9.13
N GLY A 103 8.77 7.56 -9.63
CA GLY A 103 9.16 8.97 -9.61
C GLY A 103 8.56 9.75 -8.45
N ALA A 104 8.47 11.08 -8.62
CA ALA A 104 7.91 11.99 -7.63
C ALA A 104 6.78 12.87 -8.18
N LEU A 105 6.25 12.58 -9.37
CA LEU A 105 5.15 13.35 -9.94
C LEU A 105 3.83 12.99 -9.25
N VAL A 106 3.10 14.02 -8.84
CA VAL A 106 1.77 13.95 -8.24
C VAL A 106 0.81 14.71 -9.12
N VAL A 107 -0.29 14.08 -9.53
CA VAL A 107 -1.27 14.60 -10.48
C VAL A 107 -2.65 14.69 -9.86
N THR A 108 -3.56 15.40 -10.47
CA THR A 108 -4.98 15.42 -10.06
C THR A 108 -5.73 14.21 -10.65
N PRO A 109 -6.90 13.81 -10.12
CA PRO A 109 -7.72 12.75 -10.68
C PRO A 109 -8.09 12.95 -12.15
N ARG A 110 -8.14 14.19 -12.63
CA ARG A 110 -8.41 14.52 -14.06
C ARG A 110 -7.27 14.09 -14.98
N GLU A 111 -6.06 13.94 -14.45
CA GLU A 111 -4.86 13.54 -15.15
C GLU A 111 -4.51 12.06 -14.91
N ALA A 112 -5.48 11.26 -14.43
CA ALA A 112 -5.33 9.83 -14.25
C ALA A 112 -4.85 9.14 -15.55
N SER A 113 -4.19 8.00 -15.40
CA SER A 113 -3.59 7.22 -16.50
C SER A 113 -2.31 7.80 -17.10
N THR A 114 -1.78 8.90 -16.57
CA THR A 114 -0.45 9.42 -16.93
C THR A 114 0.66 8.77 -16.12
N ASP A 115 1.91 9.03 -16.47
CA ASP A 115 3.09 8.66 -15.69
C ASP A 115 3.16 9.52 -14.44
N ALA A 116 2.86 8.93 -13.30
CA ALA A 116 2.91 9.59 -12.01
C ALA A 116 3.00 8.55 -10.88
N ASP A 117 3.33 9.01 -9.68
CA ASP A 117 3.41 8.15 -8.50
C ASP A 117 2.51 8.64 -7.36
N GLY A 118 1.56 9.51 -7.64
CA GLY A 118 0.59 9.94 -6.66
C GLY A 118 -0.55 10.78 -7.22
N PHE A 119 -1.58 10.91 -6.39
CA PHE A 119 -2.73 11.76 -6.62
C PHE A 119 -2.79 12.88 -5.59
N LEU A 120 -3.15 14.07 -6.04
CA LEU A 120 -3.62 15.16 -5.21
C LEU A 120 -5.15 15.15 -5.24
N LEU A 121 -5.78 14.98 -4.07
CA LEU A 121 -7.20 14.70 -3.92
C LEU A 121 -7.95 15.89 -3.32
N GLU A 122 -9.18 16.07 -3.73
CA GLU A 122 -10.16 16.99 -3.13
C GLU A 122 -11.40 16.22 -2.66
N ALA A 123 -12.15 16.80 -1.73
CA ALA A 123 -13.40 16.22 -1.27
C ALA A 123 -14.37 16.04 -2.45
N GLY A 124 -14.97 14.85 -2.55
CA GLY A 124 -15.85 14.48 -3.67
C GLY A 124 -15.14 13.83 -4.86
N ASP A 125 -13.81 13.82 -4.91
CA ASP A 125 -13.08 13.09 -5.94
C ASP A 125 -13.41 11.58 -5.90
N PRO A 126 -13.35 10.89 -7.05
CA PRO A 126 -13.53 9.44 -7.10
C PRO A 126 -12.48 8.69 -6.26
N TRP A 127 -12.76 7.43 -5.93
CA TRP A 127 -11.77 6.53 -5.37
C TRP A 127 -10.50 6.54 -6.21
N SER A 128 -9.37 6.67 -5.56
CA SER A 128 -8.05 6.61 -6.18
C SER A 128 -7.23 5.48 -5.58
N ALA A 129 -6.39 4.82 -6.39
CA ALA A 129 -5.56 3.71 -5.98
C ALA A 129 -4.16 3.77 -6.57
N ILE A 130 -3.20 3.33 -5.78
CA ILE A 130 -1.83 3.03 -6.18
C ILE A 130 -1.51 1.57 -5.88
N SER A 131 -0.66 0.97 -6.70
CA SER A 131 -0.24 -0.43 -6.57
C SER A 131 1.02 -0.53 -5.72
N VAL A 132 1.02 -1.41 -4.72
CA VAL A 132 2.15 -1.59 -3.80
C VAL A 132 2.45 -3.06 -3.53
N ALA A 133 3.73 -3.37 -3.33
CA ALA A 133 4.29 -4.56 -2.72
C ALA A 133 5.69 -4.15 -2.26
N ASP A 134 5.83 -3.79 -1.00
CA ASP A 134 6.98 -3.21 -0.29
C ASP A 134 7.11 -1.68 -0.33
N CYS A 135 6.86 -1.01 -1.48
CA CYS A 135 6.87 0.45 -1.50
C CYS A 135 5.80 1.01 -0.54
N ALA A 136 6.12 2.10 0.14
CA ALA A 136 5.22 2.71 1.11
C ALA A 136 4.07 3.45 0.42
N PRO A 137 2.81 3.12 0.71
CA PRO A 137 1.70 4.00 0.42
C PRO A 137 1.67 5.11 1.48
N VAL A 138 1.69 6.36 1.03
CA VAL A 138 1.61 7.52 1.93
C VAL A 138 0.33 8.28 1.64
N PHE A 139 -0.45 8.53 2.67
CA PHE A 139 -1.65 9.34 2.61
C PHE A 139 -1.46 10.61 3.43
N LEU A 140 -1.60 11.74 2.77
CA LEU A 140 -1.61 13.05 3.39
C LEU A 140 -3.04 13.57 3.35
N VAL A 141 -3.52 14.17 4.44
CA VAL A 141 -4.86 14.76 4.48
C VAL A 141 -4.87 16.01 5.34
N ALA A 142 -5.56 17.02 4.89
CA ALA A 142 -5.88 18.20 5.69
C ALA A 142 -6.76 17.79 6.90
N ARG A 143 -6.57 18.42 8.05
CA ARG A 143 -7.37 18.12 9.27
C ARG A 143 -8.87 18.30 9.07
N ASP A 144 -9.27 19.21 8.19
CA ASP A 144 -10.66 19.43 7.81
C ASP A 144 -11.21 18.40 6.83
N GLY A 145 -10.35 17.55 6.28
CA GLY A 145 -10.70 16.51 5.31
C GLY A 145 -10.98 17.00 3.89
N ALA A 146 -10.80 18.30 3.62
CA ALA A 146 -11.15 18.88 2.32
C ALA A 146 -10.17 18.49 1.20
N ARG A 147 -8.90 18.27 1.54
CA ARG A 147 -7.83 17.96 0.57
C ARG A 147 -6.89 16.91 1.10
N GLY A 148 -6.22 16.20 0.19
CA GLY A 148 -5.23 15.20 0.55
C GLY A 148 -4.35 14.81 -0.63
N ALA A 149 -3.49 13.82 -0.40
CA ALA A 149 -2.69 13.18 -1.44
C ALA A 149 -2.51 11.69 -1.13
N LEU A 150 -2.55 10.86 -2.16
CA LEU A 150 -2.21 9.43 -2.09
C LEU A 150 -0.95 9.20 -2.91
N LEU A 151 0.13 8.71 -2.27
CA LEU A 151 1.46 8.65 -2.87
C LEU A 151 2.02 7.23 -2.82
N HIS A 152 2.65 6.81 -3.91
CA HIS A 152 3.50 5.64 -3.99
C HIS A 152 4.95 6.04 -3.73
N SER A 153 5.50 5.69 -2.59
CA SER A 153 6.84 6.05 -2.18
C SER A 153 7.72 4.81 -1.99
N GLY A 154 8.32 4.34 -3.07
CA GLY A 154 9.49 3.47 -2.99
C GLY A 154 10.74 4.30 -2.65
N TRP A 155 11.92 3.66 -2.56
CA TRP A 155 13.16 4.37 -2.22
C TRP A 155 13.49 5.51 -3.20
N ARG A 156 13.21 5.36 -4.50
CA ARG A 156 13.41 6.43 -5.48
C ARG A 156 12.48 7.61 -5.22
N GLY A 157 11.17 7.36 -5.07
CA GLY A 157 10.21 8.41 -4.76
C GLY A 157 10.49 9.10 -3.42
N ALA A 158 10.96 8.35 -2.40
CA ALA A 158 11.39 8.91 -1.12
C ALA A 158 12.63 9.80 -1.28
N ARG A 159 13.67 9.36 -2.03
CA ARG A 159 14.86 10.14 -2.36
C ARG A 159 14.50 11.43 -3.12
N ASP A 160 13.63 11.30 -4.11
CA ASP A 160 13.23 12.41 -4.99
C ASP A 160 12.18 13.32 -4.33
N GLY A 161 11.80 13.02 -3.08
CA GLY A 161 10.99 13.89 -2.22
C GLY A 161 9.51 13.96 -2.60
N ILE A 162 8.89 12.87 -3.06
CA ILE A 162 7.46 12.84 -3.43
C ILE A 162 6.56 13.35 -2.28
N ALA A 163 6.86 12.98 -1.03
CA ALA A 163 6.09 13.41 0.14
C ALA A 163 6.22 14.93 0.37
N THR A 164 7.44 15.47 0.32
CA THR A 164 7.69 16.92 0.41
C THR A 164 7.02 17.68 -0.72
N HIS A 165 7.06 17.13 -1.93
CA HIS A 165 6.40 17.71 -3.10
C HIS A 165 4.88 17.80 -2.89
N ALA A 166 4.26 16.73 -2.43
CA ALA A 166 2.82 16.71 -2.15
C ALA A 166 2.42 17.70 -1.04
N VAL A 167 3.23 17.84 0.03
CA VAL A 167 2.98 18.86 1.07
C VAL A 167 3.00 20.27 0.47
N ARG A 168 3.95 20.58 -0.42
CA ARG A 168 3.99 21.89 -1.11
C ARG A 168 2.76 22.11 -2.00
N LEU A 169 2.32 21.08 -2.73
CA LEU A 169 1.11 21.17 -3.56
C LEU A 169 -0.14 21.43 -2.72
N LEU A 170 -0.27 20.78 -1.55
CA LEU A 170 -1.35 21.04 -0.59
C LEU A 170 -1.27 22.48 -0.06
N GLY A 171 -0.06 22.96 0.27
CA GLY A 171 0.20 24.35 0.68
C GLY A 171 -0.24 25.37 -0.37
N GLY A 172 0.10 25.14 -1.63
CA GLY A 172 -0.33 25.98 -2.77
C GLY A 172 -1.86 26.00 -2.99
N ARG A 173 -2.59 25.04 -2.39
CA ARG A 173 -4.05 24.97 -2.41
C ARG A 173 -4.70 25.37 -1.08
N GLY A 174 -3.94 26.02 -0.19
CA GLY A 174 -4.45 26.58 1.07
C GLY A 174 -4.45 25.61 2.26
N THR A 175 -3.77 24.47 2.18
CA THR A 175 -3.57 23.57 3.31
C THR A 175 -2.11 23.66 3.79
N PRO A 176 -1.80 24.46 4.82
CA PRO A 176 -0.43 24.58 5.32
C PRO A 176 0.05 23.25 5.92
N ALA A 177 1.37 23.02 5.92
CA ALA A 177 1.97 21.79 6.42
C ALA A 177 1.58 21.47 7.87
N SER A 178 1.37 22.48 8.71
CA SER A 178 0.92 22.34 10.10
C SER A 178 -0.48 21.72 10.25
N GLU A 179 -1.30 21.81 9.21
CA GLU A 179 -2.65 21.24 9.17
C GLU A 179 -2.73 19.89 8.44
N VAL A 180 -1.58 19.34 8.03
CA VAL A 180 -1.51 18.03 7.37
C VAL A 180 -1.36 16.92 8.42
N VAL A 181 -2.19 15.89 8.30
CA VAL A 181 -2.00 14.59 8.93
C VAL A 181 -1.41 13.64 7.89
N ALA A 182 -0.37 12.92 8.24
CA ALA A 182 0.32 11.98 7.36
C ALA A 182 0.22 10.55 7.91
N VAL A 183 -0.17 9.61 7.06
CA VAL A 183 -0.18 8.18 7.35
C VAL A 183 0.72 7.47 6.35
N ILE A 184 1.75 6.80 6.86
CA ILE A 184 2.60 5.89 6.10
C ILE A 184 2.05 4.48 6.33
N GLY A 185 1.49 3.87 5.30
CA GLY A 185 0.87 2.54 5.40
C GLY A 185 1.89 1.40 5.41
N PRO A 186 1.44 0.13 5.50
CA PRO A 186 2.30 -1.04 5.51
C PRO A 186 3.27 -1.04 4.33
N CYS A 187 4.54 -1.23 4.62
CA CYS A 187 5.62 -1.25 3.63
C CYS A 187 6.79 -2.11 4.13
N ILE A 188 7.86 -2.22 3.37
CA ILE A 188 9.06 -2.90 3.83
C ILE A 188 9.82 -2.03 4.83
N HIS A 189 10.26 -2.63 5.94
CA HIS A 189 11.02 -1.97 7.00
C HIS A 189 12.50 -2.37 6.98
N ALA A 190 13.33 -1.69 7.76
CA ALA A 190 14.76 -1.94 7.84
C ALA A 190 15.12 -3.40 8.17
N CYS A 191 14.29 -4.11 8.94
CA CYS A 191 14.49 -5.55 9.24
C CYS A 191 14.56 -6.46 8.00
N CYS A 192 14.09 -5.99 6.84
CA CYS A 192 14.02 -6.78 5.60
C CYS A 192 14.51 -5.99 4.38
N TYR A 193 15.10 -4.80 4.57
CA TYR A 193 15.42 -3.94 3.45
C TYR A 193 16.91 -3.57 3.37
N PRO A 194 17.82 -4.57 3.29
CA PRO A 194 19.21 -4.28 2.97
C PRO A 194 19.29 -3.64 1.58
N VAL A 195 20.13 -2.60 1.45
CA VAL A 195 20.34 -1.83 0.24
C VAL A 195 21.82 -1.65 -0.04
N GLY A 196 22.18 -1.44 -1.31
CA GLY A 196 23.55 -1.15 -1.68
C GLY A 196 24.04 0.19 -1.12
N PRO A 197 25.39 0.37 -1.00
CA PRO A 197 25.97 1.61 -0.48
C PRO A 197 25.56 2.85 -1.29
N GLU A 198 25.31 2.69 -2.58
CA GLU A 198 24.86 3.74 -3.49
C GLU A 198 23.47 4.26 -3.13
N VAL A 199 22.56 3.37 -2.71
CA VAL A 199 21.23 3.74 -2.22
C VAL A 199 21.31 4.31 -0.82
N ALA A 200 22.07 3.67 0.07
CA ALA A 200 22.19 4.10 1.47
C ALA A 200 22.68 5.55 1.59
N ARG A 201 23.61 5.97 0.73
CA ARG A 201 24.18 7.34 0.74
C ARG A 201 23.18 8.44 0.37
N GLU A 202 22.10 8.08 -0.34
CA GLU A 202 21.05 9.03 -0.72
C GLU A 202 20.12 9.42 0.46
N PHE A 203 20.28 8.78 1.62
CA PHE A 203 19.42 9.00 2.78
C PHE A 203 20.20 9.47 4.01
N PRO A 204 19.58 10.23 4.93
CA PRO A 204 20.21 10.64 6.18
C PRO A 204 20.55 9.42 7.05
N SER A 205 21.53 9.58 7.94
CA SER A 205 22.00 8.52 8.85
C SER A 205 20.87 7.93 9.70
N GLU A 206 19.91 8.76 10.08
CA GLU A 206 18.75 8.42 10.92
C GLU A 206 17.75 7.48 10.23
N ALA A 207 17.84 7.34 8.92
CA ALA A 207 17.06 6.40 8.12
C ALA A 207 17.86 5.15 7.71
N ARG A 208 19.09 4.98 8.24
CA ARG A 208 19.95 3.84 7.94
C ARG A 208 20.18 3.03 9.21
N GLN A 209 20.11 1.71 9.11
CA GLN A 209 20.35 0.80 10.23
C GLN A 209 21.38 -0.26 9.84
N PRO A 210 22.23 -0.72 10.79
CA PRO A 210 23.04 -1.91 10.56
C PRO A 210 22.17 -3.14 10.24
N HIS A 211 22.62 -3.96 9.31
CA HIS A 211 21.98 -5.21 8.92
C HIS A 211 23.06 -6.27 8.67
N GLU A 212 22.74 -7.54 8.79
CA GLU A 212 23.68 -8.64 8.54
C GLU A 212 24.27 -8.60 7.12
N ASP A 213 23.48 -8.16 6.14
CA ASP A 213 23.89 -7.96 4.75
C ASP A 213 24.47 -6.55 4.48
N GLY A 214 24.84 -5.78 5.51
CA GLY A 214 25.45 -4.45 5.40
C GLY A 214 24.61 -3.33 6.00
N ILE A 215 23.95 -2.52 5.17
CA ILE A 215 23.13 -1.39 5.61
C ILE A 215 21.69 -1.60 5.12
N ALA A 216 20.73 -1.49 6.03
CA ALA A 216 19.31 -1.47 5.70
C ALA A 216 18.77 -0.04 5.66
N LEU A 217 17.83 0.22 4.76
CA LEU A 217 17.06 1.45 4.69
C LEU A 217 15.78 1.30 5.52
N ASP A 218 15.59 2.19 6.47
CA ASP A 218 14.32 2.41 7.16
C ASP A 218 13.45 3.35 6.31
N LEU A 219 12.72 2.75 5.36
CA LEU A 219 11.90 3.50 4.41
C LEU A 219 10.82 4.36 5.09
N PRO A 220 10.04 3.85 6.07
CA PRO A 220 9.09 4.67 6.83
C PRO A 220 9.78 5.86 7.52
N ARG A 221 10.94 5.65 8.12
CA ARG A 221 11.72 6.69 8.80
C ARG A 221 12.21 7.74 7.82
N ALA A 222 12.71 7.34 6.66
CA ALA A 222 13.15 8.26 5.60
C ALA A 222 12.00 9.19 5.15
N ILE A 223 10.81 8.61 4.93
CA ILE A 223 9.62 9.36 4.55
C ILE A 223 9.19 10.29 5.70
N ALA A 224 9.17 9.82 6.95
CA ALA A 224 8.83 10.65 8.10
C ALA A 224 9.77 11.86 8.26
N LEU A 225 11.07 11.67 8.08
CA LEU A 225 12.06 12.77 8.11
C LEU A 225 11.80 13.79 6.99
N SER A 226 11.44 13.31 5.79
CA SER A 226 11.07 14.18 4.67
C SER A 226 9.81 15.02 4.96
N LEU A 227 8.79 14.42 5.59
CA LEU A 227 7.58 15.11 6.03
C LEU A 227 7.87 16.15 7.14
N LEU A 228 8.70 15.79 8.12
CA LEU A 228 9.15 16.72 9.17
C LEU A 228 9.86 17.93 8.57
N SER A 229 10.77 17.69 7.62
CA SER A 229 11.49 18.79 6.94
C SER A 229 10.57 19.68 6.10
N ALA A 230 9.44 19.14 5.64
CA ALA A 230 8.39 19.89 4.95
C ALA A 230 7.47 20.67 5.89
N GLY A 231 7.63 20.57 7.22
CA GLY A 231 6.86 21.29 8.23
C GLY A 231 5.63 20.55 8.75
N VAL A 232 5.46 19.28 8.43
CA VAL A 232 4.38 18.46 9.02
C VAL A 232 4.75 18.18 10.49
N PRO A 233 3.86 18.45 11.47
CA PRO A 233 4.16 18.20 12.88
C PRO A 233 4.45 16.73 13.15
N GLN A 234 5.44 16.43 14.00
CA GLN A 234 5.79 15.05 14.36
C GLN A 234 4.59 14.27 14.92
N SER A 235 3.76 14.92 15.74
CA SER A 235 2.55 14.32 16.31
C SER A 235 1.46 14.01 15.28
N ALA A 236 1.58 14.51 14.05
CA ALA A 236 0.66 14.29 12.96
C ALA A 236 1.20 13.27 11.92
N ILE A 237 2.37 12.67 12.16
CA ILE A 237 2.97 11.66 11.29
C ILE A 237 2.81 10.28 11.95
N HIS A 238 2.06 9.40 11.30
CA HIS A 238 1.75 8.06 11.78
C HIS A 238 2.28 7.03 10.78
N ALA A 239 3.07 6.08 11.25
CA ALA A 239 3.58 4.98 10.42
C ALA A 239 3.00 3.65 10.89
N ALA A 240 2.64 2.80 9.93
CA ALA A 240 2.24 1.42 10.19
C ALA A 240 3.41 0.63 10.78
N PRO A 241 3.20 -0.14 11.84
CA PRO A 241 4.26 -1.00 12.38
C PRO A 241 4.50 -2.26 11.54
N GLU A 242 3.60 -2.59 10.62
CA GLU A 242 3.65 -3.80 9.82
C GLU A 242 4.69 -3.72 8.70
N CYS A 243 5.68 -4.61 8.73
CA CYS A 243 6.59 -4.85 7.62
C CYS A 243 5.96 -5.85 6.64
N THR A 244 5.80 -5.44 5.38
CA THR A 244 5.18 -6.30 4.34
C THR A 244 5.95 -7.60 4.11
N SER A 245 7.26 -7.60 4.30
CA SER A 245 8.10 -8.79 4.15
C SER A 245 7.97 -9.74 5.35
N CYS A 246 7.83 -9.23 6.59
CA CYS A 246 7.65 -10.06 7.77
C CYS A 246 6.23 -10.64 7.85
N GLU A 247 5.23 -9.85 7.48
CA GLU A 247 3.81 -10.20 7.60
C GLU A 247 3.30 -10.99 6.37
N GLU A 248 3.92 -12.14 6.09
CA GLU A 248 3.62 -12.97 4.91
C GLU A 248 2.15 -13.37 4.78
N GLY A 249 1.50 -13.67 5.89
CA GLY A 249 0.08 -14.03 5.91
C GLY A 249 -0.88 -12.90 5.56
N SER A 250 -0.38 -11.65 5.54
CA SER A 250 -1.20 -10.44 5.33
C SER A 250 -0.79 -9.66 4.09
N PHE A 251 0.51 -9.66 3.73
CA PHE A 251 0.99 -8.81 2.64
C PHE A 251 1.83 -9.55 1.61
N TYR A 252 1.70 -9.13 0.36
CA TYR A 252 2.65 -9.43 -0.70
C TYR A 252 3.93 -8.64 -0.49
N SER A 253 5.07 -9.26 -0.77
CA SER A 253 6.36 -8.61 -0.71
C SER A 253 7.20 -8.94 -1.93
N HIS A 254 7.58 -7.93 -2.70
CA HIS A 254 8.43 -8.06 -3.86
C HIS A 254 9.84 -8.55 -3.47
N ARG A 255 10.35 -8.07 -2.33
CA ARG A 255 11.68 -8.42 -1.80
C ARG A 255 11.72 -9.87 -1.34
N ARG A 256 10.79 -10.28 -0.45
CA ARG A 256 10.70 -11.65 0.08
C ARG A 256 10.50 -12.66 -1.04
N ASP A 257 9.59 -12.37 -1.97
CA ASP A 257 9.15 -13.31 -3.00
C ASP A 257 9.96 -13.16 -4.31
N ARG A 258 11.07 -12.42 -4.29
CA ARG A 258 12.00 -12.23 -5.41
C ARG A 258 11.31 -11.79 -6.70
N GLY A 259 10.32 -10.90 -6.58
CA GLY A 259 9.57 -10.34 -7.70
C GLY A 259 8.34 -11.13 -8.15
N VAL A 260 8.23 -12.40 -7.81
CA VAL A 260 7.10 -13.27 -8.19
C VAL A 260 6.03 -13.23 -7.10
N THR A 261 5.21 -12.21 -7.12
CA THR A 261 4.19 -11.98 -6.07
C THR A 261 3.08 -11.05 -6.57
N GLY A 262 1.94 -11.08 -5.87
CA GLY A 262 0.81 -10.19 -6.15
C GLY A 262 1.09 -8.72 -5.83
N ARG A 263 0.07 -7.90 -6.03
CA ARG A 263 0.06 -6.47 -5.67
C ARG A 263 -1.17 -6.15 -4.85
N HIS A 264 -0.98 -5.33 -3.83
CA HIS A 264 -2.06 -4.62 -3.17
C HIS A 264 -2.39 -3.34 -3.92
N TRP A 265 -3.59 -2.82 -3.67
CA TRP A 265 -3.89 -1.42 -3.93
C TRP A 265 -4.00 -0.68 -2.60
N ALA A 266 -3.23 0.37 -2.43
CA ALA A 266 -3.55 1.37 -1.42
C ALA A 266 -4.61 2.29 -2.01
N LEU A 267 -5.71 2.43 -1.30
CA LEU A 267 -6.91 3.15 -1.75
C LEU A 267 -7.15 4.36 -0.87
N ALA A 268 -7.60 5.44 -1.48
CA ALA A 268 -8.02 6.63 -0.75
C ALA A 268 -9.25 7.28 -1.39
N ARG A 269 -10.03 7.96 -0.53
CA ARG A 269 -11.15 8.80 -0.90
C ARG A 269 -11.36 9.87 0.16
N LEU A 270 -11.74 11.06 -0.26
CA LEU A 270 -12.28 12.12 0.58
C LEU A 270 -13.76 12.27 0.26
N ALA A 271 -14.62 12.03 1.26
CA ALA A 271 -16.06 12.23 1.09
C ALA A 271 -16.37 13.72 1.00
N PRO A 272 -17.46 14.10 0.28
CA PRO A 272 -17.93 15.48 0.23
C PRO A 272 -18.22 16.09 1.59
#